data_f3e5eada5154ebd9e77508a53c49cdd3
#
_entry.id   f3e5eada5154ebd9e77508a53c49cdd3
#
_cell.length_a   1.000
_cell.length_b   1.000
_cell.length_c   1.000
_cell.angle_alpha   90.00
_cell.angle_beta   90.00
_cell.angle_gamma   90.00
#
_symmetry.space_group_name_H-M   'P 1'
#
loop_
_entity.id
_entity.type
_entity.pdbx_description
1 polymer ?
#
loop_
_entity_poly.entity_id
_entity_poly.type
_entity_poly.pdbx_seq_one_letter_code
_entity_poly.pdbx_strand_id
1 'polypeptide(L)'
;MLYNLIRQKTKEWLTSSDCTVNSIVDYIRNIGFLRETQVEAIETYLFLKIKGENKPLWNLFSEGFFFNNEDLDQLDINVAAREYLDSHTEARALFEFSRLKNNNTTLLPELERIIREEPSSLDYNKIIKDIFYKVDYTDYLFSLPMDEGKKYLMAVFIYLD
;
A
#
# COMPACT_ATOMS: atom_id res chain seq x y z
N MET A 1 5.06 -6.95 5.28
CA MET A 1 5.22 -5.51 5.55
C MET A 1 4.36 -4.65 4.63
N LEU A 2 4.49 -4.73 3.30
CA LEU A 2 3.62 -4.01 2.35
C LEU A 2 2.12 -4.29 2.63
N TYR A 3 1.77 -5.54 2.90
CA TYR A 3 0.43 -5.94 3.31
C TYR A 3 -0.09 -5.14 4.52
N ASN A 4 0.73 -4.94 5.56
CA ASN A 4 0.31 -4.18 6.74
C ASN A 4 0.04 -2.70 6.40
N LEU A 5 0.82 -2.13 5.49
CA LEU A 5 0.62 -0.77 5.00
C LEU A 5 -0.69 -0.66 4.21
N ILE A 6 -0.94 -1.58 3.28
CA ILE A 6 -2.19 -1.64 2.53
C ILE A 6 -3.38 -1.83 3.47
N ARG A 7 -3.28 -2.74 4.43
CA ARG A 7 -4.30 -3.00 5.45
C ARG A 7 -4.63 -1.77 6.27
N GLN A 8 -3.62 -1.03 6.72
CA GLN A 8 -3.80 0.21 7.45
C GLN A 8 -4.55 1.23 6.59
N LYS A 9 -4.11 1.46 5.36
CA LYS A 9 -4.74 2.41 4.44
C LYS A 9 -6.17 2.02 4.06
N THR A 10 -6.43 0.72 3.93
CA THR A 10 -7.79 0.21 3.75
C THR A 10 -8.70 0.62 4.92
N LYS A 11 -8.25 0.42 6.16
CA LYS A 11 -9.03 0.80 7.35
C LYS A 11 -9.25 2.31 7.46
N GLU A 12 -8.22 3.10 7.16
CA GLU A 12 -8.34 4.56 7.10
C GLU A 12 -9.39 5.00 6.07
N TRP A 13 -9.36 4.41 4.87
CA TRP A 13 -10.35 4.71 3.84
C TRP A 13 -11.77 4.31 4.22
N LEU A 14 -11.98 3.11 4.78
CA LEU A 14 -13.30 2.64 5.21
C LEU A 14 -13.98 3.57 6.24
N THR A 15 -13.19 4.32 7.01
CA THR A 15 -13.70 5.29 7.99
C THR A 15 -13.77 6.71 7.45
N SER A 16 -13.27 6.95 6.24
CA SER A 16 -13.27 8.27 5.62
C SER A 16 -14.59 8.60 4.94
N SER A 17 -14.84 9.88 4.73
CA SER A 17 -15.99 10.38 3.94
C SER A 17 -15.93 9.97 2.47
N ASP A 18 -14.76 9.58 1.96
CA ASP A 18 -14.52 9.20 0.58
C ASP A 18 -14.97 7.75 0.28
N CYS A 19 -15.26 6.96 1.33
CA CYS A 19 -15.70 5.58 1.14
C CYS A 19 -17.17 5.54 0.71
N THR A 20 -17.39 5.17 -0.54
CA THR A 20 -18.74 5.06 -1.14
C THR A 20 -19.39 3.68 -0.96
N VAL A 21 -18.65 2.71 -0.42
CA VAL A 21 -19.09 1.29 -0.32
C VAL A 21 -19.36 0.82 1.11
N ASN A 22 -19.46 1.73 2.06
CA ASN A 22 -19.70 1.39 3.47
C ASN A 22 -20.92 0.48 3.66
N SER A 23 -22.02 0.76 2.95
CA SER A 23 -23.24 -0.05 3.02
C SER A 23 -23.03 -1.50 2.54
N ILE A 24 -22.18 -1.71 1.55
CA ILE A 24 -21.84 -3.04 1.02
C ILE A 24 -20.96 -3.77 2.04
N VAL A 25 -19.96 -3.10 2.59
CA VAL A 25 -19.07 -3.68 3.60
C VAL A 25 -19.84 -4.05 4.87
N ASP A 26 -20.70 -3.17 5.35
CA ASP A 26 -21.56 -3.43 6.52
C ASP A 26 -22.51 -4.60 6.27
N TYR A 27 -23.11 -4.68 5.08
CA TYR A 27 -23.93 -5.82 4.71
C TYR A 27 -23.14 -7.13 4.73
N ILE A 28 -21.93 -7.15 4.15
CA ILE A 28 -21.06 -8.33 4.12
C ILE A 28 -20.68 -8.77 5.54
N ARG A 29 -20.36 -7.82 6.41
CA ARG A 29 -20.04 -8.09 7.82
C ARG A 29 -21.25 -8.66 8.59
N ASN A 30 -22.43 -8.11 8.36
CA ASN A 30 -23.65 -8.47 9.10
C ASN A 30 -24.26 -9.79 8.66
N ILE A 31 -24.02 -10.25 7.44
CA ILE A 31 -24.49 -11.54 6.93
C ILE A 31 -23.94 -12.73 7.73
N GLY A 32 -22.72 -12.59 8.30
CA GLY A 32 -22.12 -13.58 9.20
C GLY A 32 -21.65 -14.88 8.53
N PHE A 33 -21.72 -14.99 7.20
CA PHE A 33 -21.24 -16.17 6.46
C PHE A 33 -19.73 -16.17 6.21
N LEU A 34 -19.11 -14.98 6.22
CA LEU A 34 -17.70 -14.81 5.94
C LEU A 34 -16.91 -14.71 7.26
N ARG A 35 -15.73 -15.31 7.25
CA ARG A 35 -14.76 -15.14 8.34
C ARG A 35 -14.09 -13.77 8.26
N GLU A 36 -13.55 -13.29 9.36
CA GLU A 36 -12.90 -11.97 9.44
C GLU A 36 -11.81 -11.78 8.36
N THR A 37 -10.99 -12.80 8.13
CA THR A 37 -9.94 -12.78 7.10
C THR A 37 -10.49 -12.65 5.68
N GLN A 38 -11.66 -13.21 5.40
CA GLN A 38 -12.33 -13.08 4.11
C GLN A 38 -12.93 -11.68 3.94
N VAL A 39 -13.54 -11.15 4.99
CA VAL A 39 -14.06 -9.78 5.00
C VAL A 39 -12.93 -8.79 4.76
N GLU A 40 -11.80 -8.95 5.46
CA GLU A 40 -10.62 -8.12 5.28
C GLU A 40 -10.05 -8.20 3.85
N ALA A 41 -10.06 -9.37 3.22
CA ALA A 41 -9.64 -9.53 1.84
C ALA A 41 -10.56 -8.77 0.87
N ILE A 42 -11.89 -8.81 1.09
CA ILE A 42 -12.87 -8.06 0.29
C ILE A 42 -12.69 -6.55 0.48
N GLU A 43 -12.51 -6.09 1.70
CA GLU A 43 -12.27 -4.68 2.01
C GLU A 43 -11.03 -4.16 1.30
N THR A 44 -9.95 -4.94 1.36
CA THR A 44 -8.69 -4.61 0.66
C THR A 44 -8.87 -4.59 -0.85
N TYR A 45 -9.61 -5.56 -1.40
CA TYR A 45 -9.93 -5.60 -2.83
C TYR A 45 -10.71 -4.34 -3.26
N LEU A 46 -11.78 -3.99 -2.55
CA LEU A 46 -12.59 -2.81 -2.84
C LEU A 46 -11.77 -1.52 -2.74
N PHE A 47 -10.90 -1.42 -1.74
CA PHE A 47 -10.01 -0.30 -1.58
C PHE A 47 -9.08 -0.13 -2.79
N LEU A 48 -8.41 -1.19 -3.22
CA LEU A 48 -7.48 -1.14 -4.35
C LEU A 48 -8.21 -0.92 -5.66
N LYS A 49 -9.39 -1.50 -5.83
CA LYS A 49 -10.17 -1.36 -7.05
C LYS A 49 -10.82 0.02 -7.19
N ILE A 50 -11.41 0.55 -6.12
CA ILE A 50 -12.18 1.79 -6.14
C ILE A 50 -11.27 2.98 -5.86
N LYS A 51 -10.65 3.03 -4.67
CA LYS A 51 -9.79 4.14 -4.28
C LYS A 51 -8.47 4.15 -5.06
N GLY A 52 -7.92 2.97 -5.36
CA GLY A 52 -6.72 2.78 -6.17
C GLY A 52 -6.98 2.79 -7.68
N GLU A 53 -8.24 3.00 -8.12
CA GLU A 53 -8.60 3.06 -9.55
C GLU A 53 -8.13 1.84 -10.35
N ASN A 54 -8.01 0.70 -9.69
CA ASN A 54 -7.51 -0.54 -10.28
C ASN A 54 -6.12 -0.42 -10.92
N LYS A 55 -5.28 0.51 -10.42
CA LYS A 55 -3.90 0.68 -10.90
C LYS A 55 -2.98 -0.41 -10.37
N PRO A 56 -1.89 -0.76 -11.08
CA PRO A 56 -0.84 -1.63 -10.56
C PRO A 56 -0.28 -1.11 -9.24
N LEU A 57 0.08 -2.01 -8.31
CA LEU A 57 0.56 -1.62 -6.98
C LEU A 57 1.81 -0.74 -7.01
N TRP A 58 2.73 -0.99 -7.95
CA TRP A 58 3.94 -0.16 -8.11
C TRP A 58 3.59 1.28 -8.48
N ASN A 59 2.55 1.47 -9.30
CA ASN A 59 2.08 2.80 -9.70
C ASN A 59 1.45 3.54 -8.51
N LEU A 60 0.53 2.90 -7.79
CA LEU A 60 -0.04 3.44 -6.55
C LEU A 60 1.05 3.81 -5.55
N PHE A 61 2.08 2.97 -5.43
CA PHE A 61 3.20 3.23 -4.54
C PHE A 61 3.99 4.47 -4.96
N SER A 62 4.36 4.58 -6.24
CA SER A 62 5.13 5.72 -6.76
C SER A 62 4.34 7.04 -6.75
N GLU A 63 3.01 6.97 -6.86
CA GLU A 63 2.11 8.13 -6.74
C GLU A 63 1.88 8.58 -5.28
N GLY A 64 2.49 7.90 -4.30
CA GLY A 64 2.36 8.26 -2.89
C GLY A 64 1.07 7.81 -2.22
N PHE A 65 0.32 6.89 -2.84
CA PHE A 65 -0.96 6.40 -2.35
C PHE A 65 -0.89 5.80 -0.93
N PHE A 66 0.26 5.26 -0.57
CA PHE A 66 0.50 4.62 0.72
C PHE A 66 1.27 5.49 1.72
N PHE A 67 1.45 6.77 1.45
CA PHE A 67 2.19 7.66 2.34
C PHE A 67 1.53 7.82 3.70
N ASN A 68 2.38 8.01 4.71
CA ASN A 68 1.97 8.43 6.05
C ASN A 68 2.02 9.94 6.23
N ASN A 69 2.45 10.69 5.20
CA ASN A 69 2.65 12.14 5.24
C ASN A 69 3.54 12.58 6.42
N GLU A 70 4.62 11.82 6.65
CA GLU A 70 5.62 12.21 7.66
C GLU A 70 6.15 13.61 7.37
N ASP A 71 6.24 14.41 8.41
CA ASP A 71 6.82 15.74 8.31
C ASP A 71 8.35 15.63 8.13
N LEU A 72 8.81 15.95 6.93
CA LEU A 72 10.23 15.89 6.59
C LEU A 72 11.08 16.89 7.40
N ASP A 73 10.46 17.96 7.94
CA ASP A 73 11.14 18.94 8.77
C ASP A 73 11.61 18.37 10.12
N GLN A 74 10.94 17.32 10.59
CA GLN A 74 11.29 16.64 11.84
C GLN A 74 12.39 15.59 11.66
N LEU A 75 12.81 15.36 10.42
CA LEU A 75 13.83 14.35 10.12
C LEU A 75 15.21 15.01 10.00
N ASP A 76 16.21 14.29 10.48
CA ASP A 76 17.62 14.67 10.32
C ASP A 76 18.09 14.35 8.88
N ILE A 77 17.66 15.18 7.94
CA ILE A 77 18.05 15.14 6.52
C ILE A 77 18.53 16.52 6.09
N ASN A 78 19.48 16.55 5.16
CA ASN A 78 19.99 17.83 4.66
C ASN A 78 18.93 18.56 3.80
N VAL A 79 19.09 19.87 3.63
CA VAL A 79 18.12 20.71 2.93
C VAL A 79 17.92 20.26 1.48
N ALA A 80 19.00 19.91 0.79
CA ALA A 80 18.93 19.48 -0.60
C ALA A 80 18.13 18.15 -0.76
N ALA A 81 18.34 17.20 0.16
CA ALA A 81 17.57 15.95 0.17
C ALA A 81 16.08 16.21 0.47
N ARG A 82 15.78 17.14 1.39
CA ARG A 82 14.41 17.53 1.71
C ARG A 82 13.69 18.13 0.51
N GLU A 83 14.28 19.13 -0.13
CA GLU A 83 13.74 19.77 -1.33
C GLU A 83 13.52 18.74 -2.48
N TYR A 84 14.44 17.78 -2.61
CA TYR A 84 14.31 16.72 -3.59
C TYR A 84 13.11 15.80 -3.27
N LEU A 85 12.97 15.36 -2.03
CA LEU A 85 11.87 14.51 -1.59
C LEU A 85 10.51 15.21 -1.67
N ASP A 86 10.45 16.51 -1.43
CA ASP A 86 9.22 17.31 -1.58
C ASP A 86 8.81 17.47 -3.05
N SER A 87 9.76 17.47 -3.97
CA SER A 87 9.49 17.65 -5.39
C SER A 87 9.33 16.34 -6.18
N HIS A 88 9.69 15.18 -5.58
CA HIS A 88 9.68 13.88 -6.25
C HIS A 88 8.91 12.85 -5.41
N THR A 89 7.66 12.61 -5.79
CA THR A 89 6.74 11.73 -5.04
C THR A 89 7.24 10.31 -4.92
N GLU A 90 7.82 9.75 -5.99
CA GLU A 90 8.41 8.42 -6.01
C GLU A 90 9.63 8.28 -5.08
N ALA A 91 10.43 9.35 -4.99
CA ALA A 91 11.57 9.38 -4.06
C ALA A 91 11.09 9.40 -2.61
N ARG A 92 10.09 10.20 -2.31
CA ARG A 92 9.46 10.26 -0.99
C ARG A 92 8.85 8.91 -0.61
N ALA A 93 8.12 8.28 -1.54
CA ALA A 93 7.54 6.95 -1.33
C ALA A 93 8.60 5.92 -0.93
N LEU A 94 9.68 5.87 -1.69
CA LEU A 94 10.75 4.92 -1.44
C LEU A 94 11.51 5.24 -0.15
N PHE A 95 11.68 6.52 0.18
CA PHE A 95 12.30 6.96 1.44
C PHE A 95 11.47 6.52 2.65
N GLU A 96 10.16 6.81 2.67
CA GLU A 96 9.26 6.39 3.76
C GLU A 96 9.24 4.85 3.88
N PHE A 97 9.20 4.14 2.75
CA PHE A 97 9.24 2.68 2.75
C PHE A 97 10.55 2.11 3.30
N SER A 98 11.68 2.68 2.92
CA SER A 98 13.01 2.21 3.37
C SER A 98 13.17 2.29 4.90
N ARG A 99 12.48 3.24 5.53
CA ARG A 99 12.52 3.50 6.99
C ARG A 99 11.55 2.64 7.79
N LEU A 100 10.64 1.92 7.14
CA LEU A 100 9.74 1.02 7.86
C LEU A 100 10.55 -0.02 8.66
N LYS A 101 10.06 -0.32 9.86
CA LYS A 101 10.74 -1.27 10.75
C LYS A 101 10.12 -2.66 10.67
N ASN A 102 10.97 -3.66 10.64
CA ASN A 102 10.61 -5.05 10.83
C ASN A 102 11.38 -5.58 12.04
N ASN A 103 10.66 -5.98 13.10
CA ASN A 103 11.28 -6.42 14.36
C ASN A 103 12.35 -5.44 14.90
N ASN A 104 12.02 -4.15 14.92
CA ASN A 104 12.91 -3.04 15.34
C ASN A 104 14.12 -2.77 14.41
N THR A 105 14.23 -3.44 13.27
CA THR A 105 15.27 -3.20 12.28
C THR A 105 14.68 -2.44 11.09
N THR A 106 15.35 -1.39 10.65
CA THR A 106 14.99 -0.65 9.44
C THR A 106 15.00 -1.58 8.23
N LEU A 107 14.02 -1.47 7.35
CA LEU A 107 13.82 -2.40 6.25
C LEU A 107 14.96 -2.37 5.24
N LEU A 108 15.32 -1.17 4.78
CA LEU A 108 16.34 -0.95 3.76
C LEU A 108 17.30 0.19 4.20
N PRO A 109 18.16 -0.04 5.22
CA PRO A 109 18.97 1.02 5.80
C PRO A 109 19.97 1.63 4.81
N GLU A 110 20.53 0.84 3.91
CA GLU A 110 21.44 1.34 2.87
C GLU A 110 20.71 2.24 1.87
N LEU A 111 19.51 1.89 1.46
CA LEU A 111 18.70 2.69 0.57
C LEU A 111 18.30 4.02 1.25
N GLU A 112 17.88 3.96 2.51
CA GLU A 112 17.61 5.14 3.32
C GLU A 112 18.82 6.08 3.36
N ARG A 113 20.03 5.53 3.61
CA ARG A 113 21.28 6.30 3.66
C ARG A 113 21.57 7.00 2.34
N ILE A 114 21.48 6.27 1.21
CA ILE A 114 21.74 6.83 -0.11
C ILE A 114 20.75 7.97 -0.42
N ILE A 115 19.47 7.79 -0.11
CA ILE A 115 18.45 8.83 -0.34
C ILE A 115 18.75 10.07 0.51
N ARG A 116 19.24 9.92 1.74
CA ARG A 116 19.62 11.05 2.60
C ARG A 116 20.83 11.82 2.09
N GLU A 117 21.83 11.12 1.56
CA GLU A 117 23.12 11.70 1.15
C GLU A 117 23.08 12.22 -0.29
N GLU A 118 22.56 11.42 -1.21
CA GLU A 118 22.59 11.66 -2.66
C GLU A 118 21.25 11.30 -3.34
N PRO A 119 20.15 12.00 -3.03
CA PRO A 119 18.82 11.62 -3.50
C PRO A 119 18.69 11.58 -5.03
N SER A 120 19.44 12.39 -5.76
CA SER A 120 19.39 12.43 -7.23
C SER A 120 20.15 11.30 -7.91
N SER A 121 20.88 10.45 -7.17
CA SER A 121 21.71 9.37 -7.73
C SER A 121 20.93 8.12 -8.12
N LEU A 122 19.64 8.00 -7.70
CA LEU A 122 18.84 6.80 -7.85
C LEU A 122 17.79 6.92 -8.95
N ASP A 123 17.59 5.81 -9.67
CA ASP A 123 16.41 5.62 -10.52
C ASP A 123 15.27 5.01 -9.71
N TYR A 124 14.48 5.88 -9.08
CA TYR A 124 13.39 5.51 -8.18
C TYR A 124 12.34 4.63 -8.85
N ASN A 125 11.94 4.97 -10.08
CA ASN A 125 10.94 4.22 -10.82
C ASN A 125 11.40 2.78 -11.10
N LYS A 126 12.67 2.61 -11.45
CA LYS A 126 13.24 1.29 -11.66
C LYS A 126 13.28 0.48 -10.36
N ILE A 127 13.72 1.09 -9.25
CA ILE A 127 13.79 0.42 -7.95
C ILE A 127 12.39 0.01 -7.48
N ILE A 128 11.40 0.89 -7.59
CA ILE A 128 10.02 0.60 -7.23
C ILE A 128 9.49 -0.56 -8.09
N LYS A 129 9.66 -0.51 -9.40
CA LYS A 129 9.23 -1.60 -10.30
C LYS A 129 9.91 -2.93 -9.95
N ASP A 130 11.19 -2.91 -9.59
CA ASP A 130 11.91 -4.12 -9.19
C ASP A 130 11.37 -4.70 -7.86
N ILE A 131 10.99 -3.86 -6.89
CA ILE A 131 10.31 -4.27 -5.66
C ILE A 131 8.98 -4.98 -5.96
N PHE A 132 8.26 -4.53 -6.96
CA PHE A 132 6.97 -5.11 -7.39
C PHE A 132 7.11 -6.08 -8.58
N TYR A 133 8.27 -6.71 -8.74
CA TYR A 133 8.54 -7.76 -9.74
C TYR A 133 8.24 -7.35 -11.19
N LYS A 134 8.25 -6.05 -11.50
CA LYS A 134 7.99 -5.50 -12.85
C LYS A 134 6.63 -5.88 -13.44
N VAL A 135 5.64 -6.13 -12.60
CA VAL A 135 4.28 -6.45 -13.04
C VAL A 135 3.59 -5.17 -13.51
N ASP A 136 3.30 -5.09 -14.80
CA ASP A 136 2.67 -3.91 -15.44
C ASP A 136 1.13 -4.01 -15.54
N TYR A 137 0.53 -5.06 -15.00
CA TYR A 137 -0.92 -5.24 -14.93
C TYR A 137 -1.38 -5.33 -13.48
N THR A 138 -2.67 -5.10 -13.28
CA THR A 138 -3.29 -5.25 -11.97
C THR A 138 -3.41 -6.73 -11.64
N ASP A 139 -2.65 -7.19 -10.65
CA ASP A 139 -2.69 -8.55 -10.14
C ASP A 139 -2.59 -8.53 -8.61
N TYR A 140 -3.60 -9.11 -7.95
CA TYR A 140 -3.66 -9.20 -6.51
C TYR A 140 -3.73 -10.65 -6.07
N LEU A 141 -2.71 -11.12 -5.35
CA LEU A 141 -2.69 -12.43 -4.75
C LEU A 141 -3.16 -12.35 -3.29
N PHE A 142 -4.34 -12.90 -3.01
CA PHE A 142 -4.85 -13.08 -1.67
C PHE A 142 -4.48 -14.46 -1.13
N SER A 143 -3.53 -14.51 -0.19
CA SER A 143 -3.13 -15.75 0.47
C SER A 143 -3.92 -15.93 1.77
N LEU A 144 -4.84 -16.89 1.78
CA LEU A 144 -5.66 -17.24 2.94
C LEU A 144 -5.26 -18.63 3.47
N PRO A 145 -5.42 -18.89 4.78
CA PRO A 145 -5.26 -20.22 5.35
C PRO A 145 -6.10 -21.29 4.67
N MET A 146 -5.69 -22.56 4.76
CA MET A 146 -6.27 -23.65 3.95
C MET A 146 -7.78 -23.81 4.12
N ASP A 147 -8.32 -23.64 5.33
CA ASP A 147 -9.73 -23.87 5.64
C ASP A 147 -10.61 -22.60 5.64
N GLU A 148 -10.13 -21.51 5.06
CA GLU A 148 -10.78 -20.21 5.10
C GLU A 148 -11.83 -19.97 3.99
N GLY A 149 -12.37 -21.02 3.38
CA GLY A 149 -13.50 -20.90 2.44
C GLY A 149 -13.19 -20.09 1.18
N LYS A 150 -12.04 -20.31 0.55
CA LYS A 150 -11.57 -19.60 -0.67
C LYS A 150 -12.60 -19.55 -1.80
N LYS A 151 -13.44 -20.59 -1.95
CA LYS A 151 -14.47 -20.64 -2.99
C LYS A 151 -15.54 -19.56 -2.81
N TYR A 152 -15.92 -19.25 -1.58
CA TYR A 152 -16.88 -18.18 -1.29
C TYR A 152 -16.29 -16.82 -1.61
N LEU A 153 -15.02 -16.62 -1.25
CA LEU A 153 -14.33 -15.37 -1.56
C LEU A 153 -14.19 -15.14 -3.07
N MET A 154 -13.87 -16.19 -3.84
CA MET A 154 -13.83 -16.12 -5.31
C MET A 154 -15.20 -15.73 -5.90
N ALA A 155 -16.28 -16.30 -5.39
CA ALA A 155 -17.63 -15.93 -5.84
C ALA A 155 -17.96 -14.47 -5.56
N VAL A 156 -17.56 -13.97 -4.38
CA VAL A 156 -17.74 -12.55 -4.03
C VAL A 156 -16.92 -11.64 -4.95
N PHE A 157 -15.67 -11.97 -5.23
CA PHE A 157 -14.85 -11.17 -6.15
C PHE A 157 -15.45 -11.12 -7.56
N ILE A 158 -15.90 -12.26 -8.09
CA ILE A 158 -16.57 -12.29 -9.42
C ILE A 158 -17.85 -11.43 -9.42
N TYR A 159 -18.57 -11.36 -8.31
CA TYR A 159 -19.78 -10.56 -8.20
C TYR A 159 -19.50 -9.06 -8.09
N LEU A 160 -18.40 -8.70 -7.43
CA LEU A 160 -18.01 -7.30 -7.20
C LEU A 160 -17.22 -6.69 -8.37
N ASP A 161 -16.71 -7.52 -9.30
CA ASP A 161 -15.93 -7.09 -10.46
C ASP A 161 -16.83 -6.59 -11.58
#